data_e71ab4752c2fd824995c59582bd5cc5c
#
_entry.id   e71ab4752c2fd824995c59582bd5cc5c
#
_cell.length_a   1.000
_cell.length_b   1.000
_cell.length_c   1.000
_cell.angle_alpha   90.00
_cell.angle_beta   90.00
_cell.angle_gamma   90.00
#
_symmetry.space_group_name_H-M   'P 1'
#
loop_
_entity.id
_entity.type
_entity.pdbx_description
1 polymer ?
#
loop_
_entity_poly.entity_id
_entity_poly.type
_entity_poly.pdbx_seq_one_letter_code
_entity_poly.pdbx_strand_id
1 'polypeptide(L)'
;MDFNSEFKRYYCLAEEIVEKNKLSGDTEYKVLMDSVNYSYGAKGKRIRPVMLLAACEMAGGDLKEAESFAAAIEMIHASSLVFDDLPAMDDDDLRRGVPTNHKVFGEATAILAGCVLMVRPFEIMSKAAKTPNQIKAMGLMAEASGVHGMMGGQQIDLSYEGKQASLEVITELNKLKTGALFKASVVCGATIAGAKEEEIEAVAKYGDYLGLAFQLVDDLMDNDPTIDTGKTKGSDIEKGKSTYLSIYGYDKCKALVAEYTQKAVDALEIFGEKAEFLKLLVKSMETRVK
;
A
#
# COMPACT_ATOMS: atom_id res chain seq x y z
N MET A 1 5.52 -24.86 -1.47
CA MET A 1 4.34 -24.02 -1.82
C MET A 1 4.48 -23.53 -3.26
N ASP A 2 3.40 -23.55 -4.06
CA ASP A 2 3.38 -22.84 -5.34
C ASP A 2 2.93 -21.38 -5.10
N PHE A 3 3.87 -20.46 -5.24
CA PHE A 3 3.64 -19.03 -5.00
C PHE A 3 2.53 -18.45 -5.87
N ASN A 4 2.48 -18.78 -7.16
CA ASN A 4 1.51 -18.20 -8.08
C ASN A 4 0.08 -18.64 -7.75
N SER A 5 -0.12 -19.90 -7.37
CA SER A 5 -1.42 -20.43 -6.95
C SER A 5 -1.89 -19.77 -5.66
N GLU A 6 -1.00 -19.61 -4.66
CA GLU A 6 -1.35 -18.95 -3.40
C GLU A 6 -1.59 -17.44 -3.58
N PHE A 7 -0.77 -16.76 -4.37
CA PHE A 7 -1.01 -15.35 -4.69
C PHE A 7 -2.37 -15.17 -5.37
N LYS A 8 -2.71 -16.04 -6.33
CA LYS A 8 -4.01 -16.02 -6.99
C LYS A 8 -5.16 -16.24 -6.01
N ARG A 9 -5.00 -17.14 -5.04
CA ARG A 9 -6.03 -17.41 -4.00
C ARG A 9 -6.32 -16.15 -3.18
N TYR A 10 -5.28 -15.50 -2.63
CA TYR A 10 -5.46 -14.25 -1.86
C TYR A 10 -5.93 -13.09 -2.74
N TYR A 11 -5.45 -13.00 -3.98
CA TYR A 11 -5.86 -11.98 -4.93
C TYR A 11 -7.36 -12.09 -5.27
N CYS A 12 -7.85 -13.29 -5.58
CA CYS A 12 -9.26 -13.51 -5.85
C CYS A 12 -10.12 -13.15 -4.63
N LEU A 13 -9.72 -13.55 -3.44
CA LEU A 13 -10.42 -13.18 -2.21
C LEU A 13 -10.42 -11.64 -2.01
N ALA A 14 -9.30 -10.96 -2.26
CA ALA A 14 -9.23 -9.51 -2.19
C ALA A 14 -10.15 -8.82 -3.21
N GLU A 15 -10.24 -9.32 -4.44
CA GLU A 15 -11.18 -8.81 -5.46
C GLU A 15 -12.64 -9.03 -5.05
N GLU A 16 -12.99 -10.20 -4.49
CA GLU A 16 -14.34 -10.46 -3.95
C GLU A 16 -14.67 -9.49 -2.80
N ILE A 17 -13.72 -9.24 -1.91
CA ILE A 17 -13.86 -8.26 -0.82
C ILE A 17 -14.08 -6.85 -1.38
N VAL A 18 -13.31 -6.44 -2.39
CA VAL A 18 -13.48 -5.15 -3.06
C VAL A 18 -14.88 -5.02 -3.66
N GLU A 19 -15.30 -6.02 -4.44
CA GLU A 19 -16.62 -6.01 -5.09
C GLU A 19 -17.78 -5.93 -4.10
N LYS A 20 -17.71 -6.70 -3.02
CA LYS A 20 -18.71 -6.75 -1.93
C LYS A 20 -18.86 -5.42 -1.18
N ASN A 21 -17.81 -4.59 -1.17
CA ASN A 21 -17.78 -3.33 -0.44
C ASN A 21 -18.01 -2.09 -1.31
N LYS A 22 -18.29 -2.25 -2.60
CA LYS A 22 -18.71 -1.16 -3.48
C LYS A 22 -20.00 -0.51 -2.98
N LEU A 23 -20.13 0.77 -3.24
CA LEU A 23 -21.32 1.54 -2.93
C LEU A 23 -22.38 1.30 -4.00
N SER A 24 -23.63 1.13 -3.59
CA SER A 24 -24.76 0.94 -4.48
C SER A 24 -26.01 1.65 -3.95
N GLY A 25 -26.85 2.08 -4.84
CA GLY A 25 -28.12 2.76 -4.52
C GLY A 25 -28.48 3.79 -5.59
N ASP A 26 -29.76 4.10 -5.67
CA ASP A 26 -30.27 5.19 -6.50
C ASP A 26 -30.56 6.39 -5.60
N THR A 27 -29.64 7.35 -5.58
CA THR A 27 -29.66 8.51 -4.70
C THR A 27 -29.22 9.77 -5.44
N GLU A 28 -29.55 10.96 -4.93
CA GLU A 28 -29.11 12.23 -5.51
C GLU A 28 -27.58 12.40 -5.51
N TYR A 29 -26.85 11.66 -4.64
CA TYR A 29 -25.39 11.62 -4.59
C TYR A 29 -24.77 10.42 -5.30
N LYS A 30 -25.48 9.81 -6.26
CA LYS A 30 -25.00 8.66 -7.03
C LYS A 30 -23.65 8.92 -7.71
N VAL A 31 -23.44 10.12 -8.24
CA VAL A 31 -22.17 10.51 -8.88
C VAL A 31 -20.98 10.35 -7.93
N LEU A 32 -21.15 10.68 -6.64
CA LEU A 32 -20.12 10.49 -5.63
C LEU A 32 -19.84 9.00 -5.40
N MET A 33 -20.89 8.16 -5.33
CA MET A 33 -20.72 6.71 -5.19
C MET A 33 -20.01 6.11 -6.41
N ASP A 34 -20.37 6.53 -7.61
CA ASP A 34 -19.73 6.10 -8.85
C ASP A 34 -18.25 6.49 -8.88
N SER A 35 -17.92 7.71 -8.44
CA SER A 35 -16.54 8.21 -8.31
C SER A 35 -15.72 7.41 -7.29
N VAL A 36 -16.29 7.10 -6.12
CA VAL A 36 -15.67 6.23 -5.11
C VAL A 36 -15.39 4.85 -5.69
N ASN A 37 -16.40 4.24 -6.32
CA ASN A 37 -16.28 2.91 -6.91
C ASN A 37 -15.29 2.86 -8.08
N TYR A 38 -15.19 3.93 -8.85
CA TYR A 38 -14.23 4.05 -9.95
C TYR A 38 -12.80 3.86 -9.47
N SER A 39 -12.41 4.54 -8.40
CA SER A 39 -11.04 4.44 -7.87
C SER A 39 -10.84 3.19 -7.01
N TYR A 40 -11.79 2.83 -6.14
CA TYR A 40 -11.70 1.66 -5.29
C TYR A 40 -11.73 0.35 -6.09
N GLY A 41 -12.62 0.27 -7.09
CA GLY A 41 -12.77 -0.87 -7.98
C GLY A 41 -11.74 -0.93 -9.12
N ALA A 42 -10.88 0.07 -9.28
CA ALA A 42 -9.87 0.08 -10.33
C ALA A 42 -8.95 -1.14 -10.24
N LYS A 43 -8.64 -1.75 -11.39
CA LYS A 43 -7.74 -2.92 -11.45
C LYS A 43 -6.38 -2.61 -10.84
N GLY A 44 -5.84 -3.54 -10.06
CA GLY A 44 -4.55 -3.38 -9.41
C GLY A 44 -4.00 -4.71 -8.87
N LYS A 45 -2.79 -4.68 -8.33
CA LYS A 45 -2.12 -5.89 -7.79
C LYS A 45 -2.67 -6.33 -6.43
N ARG A 46 -3.47 -5.51 -5.77
CA ARG A 46 -4.05 -5.79 -4.43
C ARG A 46 -3.03 -6.25 -3.38
N ILE A 47 -1.79 -5.77 -3.47
CA ILE A 47 -0.70 -6.25 -2.61
C ILE A 47 -1.03 -6.05 -1.12
N ARG A 48 -1.57 -4.89 -0.73
CA ARG A 48 -1.86 -4.57 0.67
C ARG A 48 -2.93 -5.47 1.29
N PRO A 49 -4.12 -5.63 0.71
CA PRO A 49 -5.09 -6.61 1.22
C PRO A 49 -4.58 -8.05 1.18
N VAL A 50 -3.83 -8.45 0.13
CA VAL A 50 -3.18 -9.77 0.05
C VAL A 50 -2.22 -9.98 1.23
N MET A 51 -1.38 -9.01 1.55
CA MET A 51 -0.45 -9.09 2.68
C MET A 51 -1.18 -9.17 4.03
N LEU A 52 -2.26 -8.41 4.20
CA LEU A 52 -3.05 -8.41 5.42
C LEU A 52 -3.69 -9.79 5.65
N LEU A 53 -4.33 -10.34 4.62
CA LEU A 53 -4.94 -11.67 4.66
C LEU A 53 -3.89 -12.76 4.92
N ALA A 54 -2.76 -12.71 4.20
CA ALA A 54 -1.69 -13.67 4.37
C ALA A 54 -1.06 -13.63 5.77
N ALA A 55 -0.85 -12.44 6.35
CA ALA A 55 -0.33 -12.28 7.70
C ALA A 55 -1.33 -12.77 8.76
N CYS A 56 -2.63 -12.57 8.54
CA CYS A 56 -3.67 -13.10 9.41
C CYS A 56 -3.64 -14.65 9.41
N GLU A 57 -3.65 -15.28 8.25
CA GLU A 57 -3.62 -16.74 8.12
C GLU A 57 -2.30 -17.34 8.64
N MET A 58 -1.15 -16.70 8.34
CA MET A 58 0.16 -17.10 8.85
C MET A 58 0.19 -17.16 10.38
N ALA A 59 -0.44 -16.18 11.05
CA ALA A 59 -0.55 -16.13 12.50
C ALA A 59 -1.67 -17.05 13.07
N GLY A 60 -2.40 -17.78 12.22
CA GLY A 60 -3.44 -18.74 12.61
C GLY A 60 -4.84 -18.14 12.78
N GLY A 61 -5.08 -16.93 12.26
CA GLY A 61 -6.39 -16.28 12.28
C GLY A 61 -7.37 -16.77 11.21
N ASP A 62 -8.65 -16.46 11.41
CA ASP A 62 -9.70 -16.68 10.41
C ASP A 62 -9.73 -15.50 9.43
N LEU A 63 -9.63 -15.79 8.13
CA LEU A 63 -9.68 -14.78 7.06
C LEU A 63 -10.97 -13.95 7.07
N LYS A 64 -12.09 -14.54 7.51
CA LYS A 64 -13.37 -13.81 7.64
C LYS A 64 -13.30 -12.65 8.62
N GLU A 65 -12.52 -12.78 9.68
CA GLU A 65 -12.32 -11.70 10.66
C GLU A 65 -11.45 -10.56 10.11
N ALA A 66 -10.66 -10.83 9.07
CA ALA A 66 -9.78 -9.88 8.40
C ALA A 66 -10.41 -9.20 7.17
N GLU A 67 -11.55 -9.70 6.63
CA GLU A 67 -12.16 -9.20 5.38
C GLU A 67 -12.41 -7.68 5.41
N SER A 68 -13.03 -7.17 6.48
CA SER A 68 -13.33 -5.73 6.58
C SER A 68 -12.08 -4.86 6.68
N PHE A 69 -11.02 -5.38 7.27
CA PHE A 69 -9.73 -4.72 7.36
C PHE A 69 -8.97 -4.75 6.03
N ALA A 70 -9.10 -5.84 5.27
CA ALA A 70 -8.56 -5.95 3.91
C ALA A 70 -9.28 -4.97 2.95
N ALA A 71 -10.60 -4.82 3.05
CA ALA A 71 -11.34 -3.78 2.34
C ALA A 71 -10.87 -2.37 2.74
N ALA A 72 -10.70 -2.14 4.05
CA ALA A 72 -10.31 -0.85 4.61
C ALA A 72 -8.95 -0.38 4.10
N ILE A 73 -7.93 -1.23 4.13
CA ILE A 73 -6.58 -0.83 3.70
C ILE A 73 -6.53 -0.53 2.19
N GLU A 74 -7.31 -1.23 1.38
CA GLU A 74 -7.39 -0.94 -0.05
C GLU A 74 -8.16 0.36 -0.32
N MET A 75 -9.22 0.69 0.46
CA MET A 75 -9.89 1.98 0.38
C MET A 75 -8.96 3.14 0.74
N ILE A 76 -8.19 3.00 1.82
CA ILE A 76 -7.20 4.01 2.23
C ILE A 76 -6.14 4.19 1.13
N HIS A 77 -5.66 3.11 0.55
CA HIS A 77 -4.73 3.19 -0.58
C HIS A 77 -5.38 3.83 -1.80
N ALA A 78 -6.62 3.51 -2.13
CA ALA A 78 -7.33 4.16 -3.24
C ALA A 78 -7.55 5.66 -2.98
N SER A 79 -7.85 6.05 -1.73
CA SER A 79 -7.93 7.45 -1.31
C SER A 79 -6.63 8.20 -1.59
N SER A 80 -5.47 7.63 -1.19
CA SER A 80 -4.17 8.28 -1.42
C SER A 80 -3.93 8.54 -2.91
N LEU A 81 -4.26 7.58 -3.77
CA LEU A 81 -4.10 7.75 -5.22
C LEU A 81 -5.03 8.82 -5.80
N VAL A 82 -6.28 8.92 -5.30
CA VAL A 82 -7.21 9.97 -5.72
C VAL A 82 -6.67 11.36 -5.37
N PHE A 83 -6.10 11.52 -4.17
CA PHE A 83 -5.52 12.80 -3.75
C PHE A 83 -4.22 13.11 -4.48
N ASP A 84 -3.33 12.12 -4.63
CA ASP A 84 -2.05 12.30 -5.35
C ASP A 84 -2.27 12.76 -6.80
N ASP A 85 -3.29 12.25 -7.48
CA ASP A 85 -3.58 12.57 -8.88
C ASP A 85 -4.16 13.99 -9.09
N LEU A 86 -4.60 14.70 -8.04
CA LEU A 86 -5.22 16.03 -8.17
C LEU A 86 -4.25 17.08 -8.73
N PRO A 87 -4.75 18.13 -9.44
CA PRO A 87 -3.92 19.24 -9.95
C PRO A 87 -3.10 19.98 -8.89
N ALA A 88 -3.55 19.96 -7.62
CA ALA A 88 -2.83 20.56 -6.50
C ALA A 88 -1.71 19.65 -5.92
N MET A 89 -1.55 18.47 -6.47
CA MET A 89 -0.59 17.44 -6.06
C MET A 89 0.29 17.05 -7.28
N ASP A 90 0.18 15.82 -7.76
CA ASP A 90 1.00 15.33 -8.87
C ASP A 90 0.49 15.75 -10.26
N ASP A 91 -0.77 16.20 -10.38
CA ASP A 91 -1.46 16.60 -11.64
C ASP A 91 -1.39 15.50 -12.72
N ASP A 92 -1.65 14.27 -12.33
CA ASP A 92 -1.59 13.13 -13.23
C ASP A 92 -2.90 12.96 -14.02
N ASP A 93 -2.80 12.82 -15.34
CA ASP A 93 -3.94 12.58 -16.22
C ASP A 93 -4.37 11.11 -16.26
N LEU A 94 -3.43 10.18 -16.05
CA LEU A 94 -3.64 8.74 -16.16
C LEU A 94 -3.12 8.00 -14.92
N ARG A 95 -3.89 7.02 -14.47
CA ARG A 95 -3.51 6.07 -13.42
C ARG A 95 -3.82 4.65 -13.86
N ARG A 96 -2.82 3.77 -13.90
CA ARG A 96 -2.97 2.38 -14.37
C ARG A 96 -3.58 2.27 -15.77
N GLY A 97 -3.25 3.22 -16.64
CA GLY A 97 -3.70 3.27 -18.04
C GLY A 97 -5.13 3.78 -18.26
N VAL A 98 -5.80 4.27 -17.22
CA VAL A 98 -7.13 4.89 -17.31
C VAL A 98 -7.09 6.34 -16.79
N PRO A 99 -8.01 7.23 -17.24
CA PRO A 99 -8.08 8.60 -16.74
C PRO A 99 -8.20 8.65 -15.20
N THR A 100 -7.54 9.61 -14.58
CA THR A 100 -7.62 9.82 -13.13
C THR A 100 -9.01 10.27 -12.69
N ASN A 101 -9.33 10.13 -11.43
CA ASN A 101 -10.68 10.38 -10.91
C ASN A 101 -11.15 11.82 -11.21
N HIS A 102 -10.28 12.82 -11.00
CA HIS A 102 -10.63 14.22 -11.24
C HIS A 102 -10.84 14.54 -12.73
N LYS A 103 -10.22 13.80 -13.65
CA LYS A 103 -10.49 13.95 -15.09
C LYS A 103 -11.85 13.40 -15.50
N VAL A 104 -12.35 12.37 -14.80
CA VAL A 104 -13.65 11.75 -15.12
C VAL A 104 -14.81 12.46 -14.42
N PHE A 105 -14.64 12.83 -13.14
CA PHE A 105 -15.74 13.34 -12.28
C PHE A 105 -15.58 14.79 -11.88
N GLY A 106 -14.48 15.44 -12.24
CA GLY A 106 -14.14 16.79 -11.79
C GLY A 106 -13.48 16.80 -10.42
N GLU A 107 -12.71 17.85 -10.13
CA GLU A 107 -11.89 17.98 -8.92
C GLU A 107 -12.72 17.92 -7.62
N ALA A 108 -13.83 18.65 -7.56
CA ALA A 108 -14.66 18.69 -6.36
C ALA A 108 -15.20 17.29 -5.99
N THR A 109 -15.69 16.53 -6.98
CA THR A 109 -16.19 15.16 -6.75
C THR A 109 -15.04 14.21 -6.40
N ALA A 110 -13.87 14.34 -7.01
CA ALA A 110 -12.68 13.55 -6.68
C ALA A 110 -12.23 13.81 -5.23
N ILE A 111 -12.19 15.06 -4.78
CA ILE A 111 -11.87 15.40 -3.38
C ILE A 111 -12.86 14.72 -2.42
N LEU A 112 -14.17 14.82 -2.70
CA LEU A 112 -15.18 14.16 -1.88
C LEU A 112 -15.04 12.64 -1.90
N ALA A 113 -14.74 12.04 -3.05
CA ALA A 113 -14.50 10.60 -3.17
C ALA A 113 -13.27 10.16 -2.35
N GLY A 114 -12.18 10.92 -2.40
CA GLY A 114 -11.01 10.72 -1.55
C GLY A 114 -11.35 10.77 -0.06
N CYS A 115 -12.15 11.77 0.36
CA CYS A 115 -12.62 11.87 1.74
C CYS A 115 -13.49 10.66 2.15
N VAL A 116 -14.42 10.21 1.29
CA VAL A 116 -15.24 9.02 1.57
C VAL A 116 -14.34 7.79 1.71
N LEU A 117 -13.38 7.59 0.80
CA LEU A 117 -12.43 6.48 0.83
C LEU A 117 -11.50 6.51 2.06
N MET A 118 -11.32 7.67 2.71
CA MET A 118 -10.57 7.80 3.96
C MET A 118 -11.43 7.55 5.20
N VAL A 119 -12.71 7.92 5.20
CA VAL A 119 -13.60 7.80 6.37
C VAL A 119 -14.31 6.45 6.43
N ARG A 120 -14.81 5.95 5.30
CA ARG A 120 -15.54 4.68 5.20
C ARG A 120 -14.77 3.46 5.72
N PRO A 121 -13.45 3.32 5.55
CA PRO A 121 -12.66 2.27 6.21
C PRO A 121 -12.96 2.12 7.70
N PHE A 122 -13.00 3.22 8.42
CA PHE A 122 -13.26 3.20 9.87
C PHE A 122 -14.71 2.87 10.19
N GLU A 123 -15.66 3.27 9.33
CA GLU A 123 -17.06 2.85 9.44
C GLU A 123 -17.20 1.31 9.31
N ILE A 124 -16.61 0.69 8.28
CA ILE A 124 -16.73 -0.76 8.10
C ILE A 124 -15.98 -1.56 9.16
N MET A 125 -14.78 -1.13 9.54
CA MET A 125 -14.01 -1.78 10.60
C MET A 125 -14.72 -1.69 11.95
N SER A 126 -15.29 -0.51 12.32
CA SER A 126 -16.01 -0.34 13.59
C SER A 126 -17.27 -1.21 13.69
N LYS A 127 -17.95 -1.45 12.57
CA LYS A 127 -19.11 -2.36 12.52
C LYS A 127 -18.70 -3.84 12.61
N ALA A 128 -17.51 -4.17 12.11
CA ALA A 128 -17.00 -5.54 12.10
C ALA A 128 -16.26 -5.92 13.37
N ALA A 129 -15.61 -4.98 14.05
CA ALA A 129 -14.76 -5.22 15.20
C ALA A 129 -15.57 -5.74 16.39
N LYS A 130 -15.19 -6.93 16.89
CA LYS A 130 -15.82 -7.62 18.03
C LYS A 130 -14.82 -7.91 19.15
N THR A 131 -13.53 -7.81 18.88
CA THR A 131 -12.45 -8.17 19.79
C THR A 131 -11.53 -6.99 20.08
N PRO A 132 -10.83 -6.97 21.22
CA PRO A 132 -9.81 -5.96 21.50
C PRO A 132 -8.71 -5.91 20.42
N ASN A 133 -8.35 -7.05 19.85
CA ASN A 133 -7.35 -7.12 18.79
C ASN A 133 -7.79 -6.41 17.51
N GLN A 134 -9.06 -6.57 17.12
CA GLN A 134 -9.63 -5.86 15.98
C GLN A 134 -9.72 -4.35 16.24
N ILE A 135 -10.04 -3.93 17.46
CA ILE A 135 -10.00 -2.49 17.84
C ILE A 135 -8.56 -1.97 17.79
N LYS A 136 -7.57 -2.73 18.28
CA LYS A 136 -6.14 -2.39 18.18
C LYS A 136 -5.72 -2.25 16.69
N ALA A 137 -6.11 -3.20 15.83
CA ALA A 137 -5.81 -3.15 14.40
C ALA A 137 -6.43 -1.92 13.70
N MET A 138 -7.64 -1.51 14.08
CA MET A 138 -8.26 -0.27 13.59
C MET A 138 -7.45 0.97 13.99
N GLY A 139 -6.95 1.02 15.22
CA GLY A 139 -6.07 2.10 15.71
C GLY A 139 -4.75 2.17 14.91
N LEU A 140 -4.11 1.01 14.69
CA LEU A 140 -2.88 0.91 13.87
C LEU A 140 -3.11 1.38 12.42
N MET A 141 -4.27 1.05 11.83
CA MET A 141 -4.65 1.51 10.49
C MET A 141 -4.82 3.04 10.45
N ALA A 142 -5.43 3.63 11.48
CA ALA A 142 -5.61 5.07 11.61
C ALA A 142 -4.26 5.79 11.72
N GLU A 143 -3.35 5.29 12.55
CA GLU A 143 -2.00 5.84 12.71
C GLU A 143 -1.21 5.79 11.39
N ALA A 144 -1.22 4.63 10.72
CA ALA A 144 -0.52 4.45 9.44
C ALA A 144 -1.06 5.34 8.30
N SER A 145 -2.33 5.74 8.38
CA SER A 145 -2.97 6.63 7.38
C SER A 145 -2.75 8.11 7.70
N GLY A 146 -2.53 8.46 8.96
CA GLY A 146 -2.53 9.82 9.48
C GLY A 146 -1.19 10.56 9.34
N VAL A 147 -1.02 11.56 10.22
CA VAL A 147 0.15 12.46 10.22
C VAL A 147 1.47 11.74 10.55
N HIS A 148 1.42 10.64 11.32
CA HIS A 148 2.57 9.80 11.65
C HIS A 148 2.76 8.64 10.66
N GLY A 149 2.06 8.69 9.53
CA GLY A 149 2.11 7.70 8.45
C GLY A 149 1.99 8.36 7.08
N MET A 150 1.14 7.79 6.23
CA MET A 150 1.04 8.12 4.80
C MET A 150 0.84 9.62 4.53
N MET A 151 -0.05 10.32 5.26
CA MET A 151 -0.27 11.76 5.05
C MET A 151 0.94 12.59 5.45
N GLY A 152 1.66 12.23 6.54
CA GLY A 152 2.91 12.89 6.92
C GLY A 152 3.98 12.70 5.86
N GLY A 153 4.10 11.50 5.31
CA GLY A 153 5.01 11.22 4.19
C GLY A 153 4.68 12.05 2.95
N GLN A 154 3.40 12.17 2.60
CA GLN A 154 2.95 13.02 1.48
C GLN A 154 3.30 14.51 1.71
N GLN A 155 3.16 15.01 2.94
CA GLN A 155 3.54 16.38 3.25
C GLN A 155 5.06 16.59 3.11
N ILE A 156 5.89 15.61 3.47
CA ILE A 156 7.34 15.67 3.24
C ILE A 156 7.63 15.71 1.74
N ASP A 157 6.97 14.86 0.94
CA ASP A 157 7.14 14.82 -0.52
C ASP A 157 6.89 16.20 -1.15
N LEU A 158 5.75 16.81 -0.88
CA LEU A 158 5.40 18.16 -1.34
C LEU A 158 6.40 19.23 -0.87
N SER A 159 6.92 19.11 0.36
CA SER A 159 7.84 20.10 0.93
C SER A 159 9.22 20.09 0.25
N TYR A 160 9.59 18.96 -0.37
CA TYR A 160 10.87 18.76 -1.04
C TYR A 160 10.76 18.68 -2.57
N GLU A 161 9.59 18.92 -3.15
CA GLU A 161 9.44 19.02 -4.60
C GLU A 161 10.33 20.14 -5.17
N GLY A 162 11.12 19.82 -6.19
CA GLY A 162 12.10 20.75 -6.78
C GLY A 162 13.28 21.12 -5.89
N LYS A 163 13.48 20.43 -4.76
CA LYS A 163 14.60 20.66 -3.83
C LYS A 163 15.40 19.38 -3.64
N GLN A 164 16.70 19.55 -3.32
CA GLN A 164 17.51 18.41 -2.91
C GLN A 164 17.14 18.00 -1.47
N ALA A 165 16.79 16.73 -1.30
CA ALA A 165 16.55 16.12 0.00
C ALA A 165 17.77 15.30 0.45
N SER A 166 18.07 15.31 1.75
CA SER A 166 19.08 14.44 2.33
C SER A 166 18.59 12.98 2.36
N LEU A 167 19.52 12.04 2.56
CA LEU A 167 19.19 10.63 2.69
C LEU A 167 18.21 10.38 3.84
N GLU A 168 18.36 11.07 4.97
CA GLU A 168 17.49 10.95 6.13
C GLU A 168 16.06 11.36 5.77
N VAL A 169 15.90 12.46 5.03
CA VAL A 169 14.59 12.95 4.58
C VAL A 169 13.95 11.95 3.63
N ILE A 170 14.69 11.45 2.63
CA ILE A 170 14.17 10.45 1.67
C ILE A 170 13.77 9.15 2.40
N THR A 171 14.57 8.74 3.39
CA THR A 171 14.27 7.54 4.17
C THR A 171 12.99 7.73 4.98
N GLU A 172 12.82 8.86 5.66
CA GLU A 172 11.61 9.15 6.44
C GLU A 172 10.38 9.31 5.53
N LEU A 173 10.52 10.02 4.41
CA LEU A 173 9.47 10.15 3.39
C LEU A 173 8.96 8.77 2.96
N ASN A 174 9.85 7.90 2.49
CA ASN A 174 9.48 6.60 1.97
C ASN A 174 8.93 5.65 3.04
N LYS A 175 9.48 5.71 4.24
CA LYS A 175 8.96 4.99 5.41
C LYS A 175 7.52 5.38 5.71
N LEU A 176 7.20 6.66 5.66
CA LEU A 176 5.86 7.18 5.96
C LEU A 176 4.92 7.06 4.75
N LYS A 177 5.26 7.62 3.58
CA LYS A 177 4.37 7.68 2.41
C LYS A 177 4.02 6.28 1.90
N THR A 178 5.00 5.40 1.78
CA THR A 178 4.83 4.07 1.19
C THR A 178 4.88 2.96 2.24
N GLY A 179 5.87 2.99 3.13
CA GLY A 179 6.16 1.94 4.09
C GLY A 179 5.07 1.77 5.15
N ALA A 180 4.47 2.85 5.63
CA ALA A 180 3.47 2.81 6.70
C ALA A 180 2.29 1.88 6.38
N LEU A 181 1.72 1.96 5.16
CA LEU A 181 0.63 1.09 4.76
C LEU A 181 1.07 -0.36 4.49
N PHE A 182 2.30 -0.59 4.03
CA PHE A 182 2.83 -1.96 3.92
C PHE A 182 2.98 -2.61 5.29
N LYS A 183 3.58 -1.88 6.23
CA LYS A 183 3.71 -2.33 7.62
C LYS A 183 2.34 -2.57 8.26
N ALA A 184 1.41 -1.62 8.13
CA ALA A 184 0.06 -1.75 8.65
C ALA A 184 -0.66 -2.98 8.09
N SER A 185 -0.46 -3.34 6.81
CA SER A 185 -1.05 -4.53 6.22
C SER A 185 -0.71 -5.79 7.03
N VAL A 186 0.57 -6.05 7.25
CA VAL A 186 1.01 -7.27 7.93
C VAL A 186 0.77 -7.22 9.44
N VAL A 187 0.99 -6.06 10.07
CA VAL A 187 0.79 -5.90 11.51
C VAL A 187 -0.69 -6.02 11.89
N CYS A 188 -1.60 -5.40 11.12
CA CYS A 188 -3.04 -5.55 11.35
C CYS A 188 -3.49 -7.00 11.17
N GLY A 189 -3.05 -7.68 10.11
CA GLY A 189 -3.38 -9.09 9.88
C GLY A 189 -2.98 -9.99 11.05
N ALA A 190 -1.71 -9.90 11.48
CA ALA A 190 -1.20 -10.67 12.63
C ALA A 190 -1.90 -10.27 13.95
N THR A 191 -2.19 -8.97 14.15
CA THR A 191 -2.91 -8.49 15.35
C THR A 191 -4.32 -9.07 15.44
N ILE A 192 -5.06 -9.06 14.32
CA ILE A 192 -6.43 -9.65 14.25
C ILE A 192 -6.39 -11.13 14.63
N ALA A 193 -5.39 -11.87 14.17
CA ALA A 193 -5.19 -13.27 14.49
C ALA A 193 -4.81 -13.53 15.96
N GLY A 194 -4.47 -12.50 16.73
CA GLY A 194 -4.05 -12.64 18.11
C GLY A 194 -2.60 -13.07 18.27
N ALA A 195 -1.72 -12.73 17.32
CA ALA A 195 -0.30 -13.00 17.39
C ALA A 195 0.34 -12.42 18.67
N LYS A 196 1.38 -13.09 19.15
CA LYS A 196 2.15 -12.64 20.30
C LYS A 196 2.98 -11.40 19.96
N GLU A 197 3.43 -10.67 20.99
CA GLU A 197 4.20 -9.44 20.82
C GLU A 197 5.48 -9.66 19.98
N GLU A 198 6.22 -10.73 20.22
CA GLU A 198 7.41 -11.11 19.45
C GLU A 198 7.10 -11.38 17.96
N GLU A 199 5.93 -11.98 17.68
CA GLU A 199 5.44 -12.22 16.32
C GLU A 199 5.02 -10.89 15.64
N ILE A 200 4.38 -9.99 16.38
CA ILE A 200 4.03 -8.64 15.92
C ILE A 200 5.27 -7.83 15.58
N GLU A 201 6.31 -7.87 16.44
CA GLU A 201 7.60 -7.22 16.13
C GLU A 201 8.26 -7.79 14.87
N ALA A 202 8.20 -9.11 14.67
CA ALA A 202 8.74 -9.79 13.50
C ALA A 202 8.05 -9.33 12.21
N VAL A 203 6.72 -9.33 12.17
CA VAL A 203 5.97 -8.86 10.99
C VAL A 203 6.11 -7.35 10.78
N ALA A 204 6.29 -6.57 11.84
CA ALA A 204 6.56 -5.13 11.73
C ALA A 204 7.91 -4.88 11.01
N LYS A 205 8.97 -5.59 11.43
CA LYS A 205 10.29 -5.54 10.75
C LYS A 205 10.20 -5.97 9.28
N TYR A 206 9.44 -7.05 9.01
CA TYR A 206 9.17 -7.50 7.64
C TYR A 206 8.52 -6.38 6.82
N GLY A 207 7.49 -5.73 7.33
CA GLY A 207 6.79 -4.63 6.67
C GLY A 207 7.70 -3.44 6.38
N ASP A 208 8.55 -3.06 7.34
CA ASP A 208 9.53 -1.98 7.19
C ASP A 208 10.56 -2.30 6.07
N TYR A 209 11.15 -3.50 6.07
CA TYR A 209 12.13 -3.90 5.05
C TYR A 209 11.49 -4.09 3.67
N LEU A 210 10.28 -4.63 3.60
CA LEU A 210 9.55 -4.76 2.34
C LEU A 210 9.23 -3.39 1.74
N GLY A 211 8.80 -2.42 2.56
CA GLY A 211 8.53 -1.05 2.11
C GLY A 211 9.77 -0.38 1.51
N LEU A 212 10.94 -0.55 2.15
CA LEU A 212 12.22 -0.05 1.63
C LEU A 212 12.63 -0.74 0.32
N ALA A 213 12.54 -2.07 0.26
CA ALA A 213 12.84 -2.83 -0.95
C ALA A 213 11.90 -2.43 -2.10
N PHE A 214 10.61 -2.25 -1.82
CA PHE A 214 9.61 -1.85 -2.80
C PHE A 214 9.95 -0.49 -3.42
N GLN A 215 10.31 0.51 -2.60
CA GLN A 215 10.64 1.85 -3.09
C GLN A 215 11.92 1.84 -3.93
N LEU A 216 12.95 1.11 -3.50
CA LEU A 216 14.18 0.96 -4.28
C LEU A 216 13.91 0.30 -5.64
N VAL A 217 13.02 -0.69 -5.69
CA VAL A 217 12.59 -1.33 -6.94
C VAL A 217 11.81 -0.34 -7.82
N ASP A 218 10.92 0.46 -7.25
CA ASP A 218 10.18 1.50 -7.97
C ASP A 218 11.15 2.52 -8.59
N ASP A 219 12.10 3.05 -7.80
CA ASP A 219 13.13 4.00 -8.28
C ASP A 219 13.95 3.41 -9.44
N LEU A 220 14.32 2.13 -9.36
CA LEU A 220 15.05 1.44 -10.43
C LEU A 220 14.20 1.26 -11.70
N MET A 221 12.92 0.91 -11.54
CA MET A 221 12.00 0.68 -12.67
C MET A 221 11.64 1.98 -13.39
N ASP A 222 11.44 3.09 -12.67
CA ASP A 222 11.10 4.38 -13.27
C ASP A 222 12.23 4.94 -14.15
N ASN A 223 13.47 4.51 -13.91
CA ASN A 223 14.64 4.86 -14.69
C ASN A 223 14.98 3.85 -15.81
N ASP A 224 14.27 2.73 -15.94
CA ASP A 224 14.46 1.78 -17.03
C ASP A 224 13.52 2.12 -18.20
N PRO A 225 14.06 2.56 -19.35
CA PRO A 225 13.24 2.96 -20.51
C PRO A 225 12.46 1.78 -21.12
N THR A 226 12.81 0.54 -20.79
CA THR A 226 12.17 -0.67 -21.34
C THR A 226 10.93 -1.10 -20.57
N ILE A 227 10.75 -0.61 -19.32
CA ILE A 227 9.65 -1.00 -18.43
C ILE A 227 8.50 -0.01 -18.56
N ASP A 228 7.30 -0.50 -18.87
CA ASP A 228 6.07 0.30 -18.82
C ASP A 228 5.48 0.24 -17.39
N THR A 229 5.56 1.36 -16.67
CA THR A 229 5.03 1.49 -15.30
C THR A 229 3.55 1.89 -15.27
N GLY A 230 2.95 2.22 -16.43
CA GLY A 230 1.57 2.71 -16.55
C GLY A 230 1.36 4.14 -16.02
N LYS A 231 2.47 4.86 -15.76
CA LYS A 231 2.52 6.29 -15.43
C LYS A 231 3.23 7.06 -16.53
N THR A 232 3.15 8.38 -16.52
CA THR A 232 3.98 9.26 -17.36
C THR A 232 5.45 9.03 -17.00
N LYS A 233 6.25 8.55 -17.95
CA LYS A 233 7.68 8.23 -17.72
C LYS A 233 8.47 9.47 -17.38
N GLY A 234 9.40 9.33 -16.44
CA GLY A 234 10.32 10.41 -16.08
C GLY A 234 9.70 11.53 -15.25
N SER A 235 8.48 11.36 -14.74
CA SER A 235 7.82 12.38 -13.92
C SER A 235 8.64 12.78 -12.69
N ASP A 236 9.34 11.86 -12.05
CA ASP A 236 10.19 12.15 -10.89
C ASP A 236 11.42 12.97 -11.27
N ILE A 237 12.01 12.72 -12.45
CA ILE A 237 13.14 13.50 -12.98
C ILE A 237 12.67 14.90 -13.40
N GLU A 238 11.54 15.00 -14.08
CA GLU A 238 10.95 16.29 -14.52
C GLU A 238 10.55 17.15 -13.32
N LYS A 239 10.04 16.54 -12.24
CA LYS A 239 9.68 17.20 -10.97
C LYS A 239 10.90 17.45 -10.08
N GLY A 240 12.11 17.04 -10.46
CA GLY A 240 13.34 17.22 -9.69
C GLY A 240 13.29 16.51 -8.33
N LYS A 241 12.56 15.40 -8.20
CA LYS A 241 12.45 14.62 -6.96
C LYS A 241 13.78 13.93 -6.66
N SER A 242 14.21 14.02 -5.40
CA SER A 242 15.36 13.24 -4.91
C SER A 242 14.91 11.81 -4.60
N THR A 243 15.61 10.82 -5.16
CA THR A 243 15.32 9.39 -4.98
C THR A 243 16.53 8.66 -4.42
N TYR A 244 16.36 7.44 -3.93
CA TYR A 244 17.51 6.60 -3.54
C TYR A 244 18.47 6.40 -4.72
N LEU A 245 17.93 6.25 -5.94
CA LEU A 245 18.74 6.10 -7.14
C LEU A 245 19.62 7.33 -7.41
N SER A 246 19.11 8.53 -7.21
CA SER A 246 19.87 9.78 -7.39
C SER A 246 21.03 9.92 -6.39
N ILE A 247 20.90 9.33 -5.19
CA ILE A 247 21.95 9.40 -4.13
C ILE A 247 22.94 8.24 -4.25
N TYR A 248 22.47 7.02 -4.43
CA TYR A 248 23.30 5.82 -4.34
C TYR A 248 23.81 5.31 -5.69
N GLY A 249 23.13 5.66 -6.80
CA GLY A 249 23.35 5.06 -8.11
C GLY A 249 22.79 3.64 -8.23
N TYR A 250 22.73 3.14 -9.47
CA TYR A 250 22.05 1.90 -9.85
C TYR A 250 22.54 0.66 -9.10
N ASP A 251 23.87 0.42 -9.12
CA ASP A 251 24.46 -0.80 -8.55
C ASP A 251 24.24 -0.89 -7.03
N LYS A 252 24.35 0.25 -6.33
CA LYS A 252 24.12 0.29 -4.89
C LYS A 252 22.65 0.09 -4.56
N CYS A 253 21.72 0.70 -5.31
CA CYS A 253 20.29 0.47 -5.12
C CYS A 253 19.94 -1.00 -5.33
N LYS A 254 20.46 -1.65 -6.38
CA LYS A 254 20.26 -3.06 -6.63
C LYS A 254 20.80 -3.94 -5.49
N ALA A 255 21.96 -3.63 -4.94
CA ALA A 255 22.51 -4.33 -3.78
C ALA A 255 21.63 -4.14 -2.53
N LEU A 256 21.09 -2.93 -2.30
CA LEU A 256 20.19 -2.65 -1.19
C LEU A 256 18.84 -3.39 -1.33
N VAL A 257 18.30 -3.54 -2.54
CA VAL A 257 17.10 -4.37 -2.79
C VAL A 257 17.34 -5.80 -2.30
N ALA A 258 18.46 -6.42 -2.68
CA ALA A 258 18.79 -7.78 -2.24
C ALA A 258 18.97 -7.86 -0.72
N GLU A 259 19.66 -6.88 -0.13
CA GLU A 259 19.89 -6.80 1.32
C GLU A 259 18.57 -6.70 2.10
N TYR A 260 17.68 -5.76 1.73
CA TYR A 260 16.41 -5.58 2.43
C TYR A 260 15.44 -6.74 2.16
N THR A 261 15.46 -7.34 0.98
CA THR A 261 14.72 -8.58 0.70
C THR A 261 15.14 -9.69 1.65
N GLN A 262 16.45 -9.90 1.84
CA GLN A 262 16.94 -10.93 2.77
C GLN A 262 16.57 -10.60 4.22
N LYS A 263 16.73 -9.36 4.68
CA LYS A 263 16.31 -8.92 6.02
C LYS A 263 14.81 -9.13 6.27
N ALA A 264 13.97 -8.90 5.25
CA ALA A 264 12.53 -9.17 5.34
C ALA A 264 12.26 -10.67 5.49
N VAL A 265 12.95 -11.51 4.74
CA VAL A 265 12.85 -12.99 4.86
C VAL A 265 13.26 -13.44 6.26
N ASP A 266 14.40 -12.98 6.75
CA ASP A 266 14.96 -13.37 8.07
C ASP A 266 14.03 -12.92 9.21
N ALA A 267 13.37 -11.78 9.09
CA ALA A 267 12.43 -11.29 10.09
C ALA A 267 11.26 -12.27 10.35
N LEU A 268 10.88 -13.07 9.35
CA LEU A 268 9.78 -14.04 9.46
C LEU A 268 10.21 -15.45 9.90
N GLU A 269 11.48 -15.68 10.29
CA GLU A 269 11.95 -17.02 10.69
C GLU A 269 11.18 -17.60 11.87
N ILE A 270 10.68 -16.77 12.78
CA ILE A 270 9.86 -17.20 13.94
C ILE A 270 8.59 -17.98 13.52
N PHE A 271 8.06 -17.75 12.32
CA PHE A 271 6.86 -18.42 11.83
C PHE A 271 7.16 -19.71 11.06
N GLY A 272 8.44 -20.03 10.80
CA GLY A 272 8.85 -21.23 10.06
C GLY A 272 8.22 -21.33 8.66
N GLU A 273 7.66 -22.49 8.35
CA GLU A 273 7.04 -22.79 7.03
C GLU A 273 5.75 -21.98 6.78
N LYS A 274 5.06 -21.52 7.83
CA LYS A 274 3.85 -20.71 7.68
C LYS A 274 4.10 -19.38 6.98
N ALA A 275 5.33 -18.85 7.08
CA ALA A 275 5.73 -17.59 6.46
C ALA A 275 6.12 -17.71 4.97
N GLU A 276 6.13 -18.91 4.39
CA GLU A 276 6.67 -19.17 3.06
C GLU A 276 6.06 -18.24 2.00
N PHE A 277 4.75 -18.01 2.03
CA PHE A 277 4.10 -17.11 1.08
C PHE A 277 4.65 -15.67 1.16
N LEU A 278 4.73 -15.08 2.36
CA LEU A 278 5.22 -13.71 2.54
C LEU A 278 6.73 -13.61 2.23
N LYS A 279 7.51 -14.64 2.52
CA LYS A 279 8.93 -14.74 2.12
C LYS A 279 9.08 -14.76 0.60
N LEU A 280 8.24 -15.51 -0.10
CA LEU A 280 8.24 -15.56 -1.58
C LEU A 280 7.69 -14.26 -2.18
N LEU A 281 6.73 -13.60 -1.53
CA LEU A 281 6.17 -12.33 -1.99
C LEU A 281 7.26 -11.25 -2.06
N VAL A 282 8.06 -11.06 -1.01
CA VAL A 282 9.14 -10.06 -1.06
C VAL A 282 10.22 -10.43 -2.07
N LYS A 283 10.58 -11.70 -2.21
CA LYS A 283 11.52 -12.19 -3.26
C LYS A 283 11.00 -11.93 -4.68
N SER A 284 9.68 -12.04 -4.90
CA SER A 284 9.09 -11.76 -6.21
C SER A 284 9.22 -10.30 -6.63
N MET A 285 9.32 -9.38 -5.68
CA MET A 285 9.56 -7.95 -5.98
C MET A 285 10.97 -7.72 -6.51
N GLU A 286 11.98 -8.39 -5.95
CA GLU A 286 13.37 -8.32 -6.42
C GLU A 286 13.52 -8.76 -7.88
N THR A 287 12.72 -9.74 -8.33
CA THR A 287 12.82 -10.25 -9.71
C THR A 287 12.37 -9.25 -10.77
N ARG A 288 11.70 -8.17 -10.39
CA ARG A 288 11.20 -7.13 -11.31
C ARG A 288 12.31 -6.21 -11.84
N VAL A 289 13.49 -6.23 -11.22
CA VAL A 289 14.67 -5.43 -11.60
C VAL A 289 15.86 -6.29 -12.05
N LYS A 290 15.61 -7.59 -12.31
CA LYS A 290 16.56 -8.51 -12.92
C LYS A 290 16.33 -8.54 -14.42
#